data_22580ceadda60aca0c1bb489e348763b
#
_entry.id   22580ceadda60aca0c1bb489e348763b
#
_cell.length_a   1.000
_cell.length_b   1.000
_cell.length_c   1.000
_cell.angle_alpha   90.00
_cell.angle_beta   90.00
_cell.angle_gamma   90.00
#
_symmetry.space_group_name_H-M   'P 1'
#
loop_
_entity.id
_entity.type
_entity.pdbx_description
1 polymer ?
#
loop_
_entity_poly.entity_id
_entity_poly.type
_entity_poly.pdbx_seq_one_letter_code
_entity_poly.pdbx_strand_id
1 'polypeptide(L)'
;EAAKLSRKLEQIGNIHSDGRPILGLDCHDLLEITLELCPDAIYVPAHIWTPHFSLFGAFSGFDTVEECYGDLSSFIHAVETGLSSDPPMNWRVSALDGYQLISNSDAHSPAKLGREANLLEGARSYSSLKAAIEQGKGLWGTIEFFPEEGKYHMDGHRKCGLCLSPGETERYGGICPVCGKKITIGVSHRIEQLADRPEGFVPANAKRFESLVPLPEVIAASMGCASASVKVQREYGRMLEKLGPEFAILREIPPEDIGRIAGPRIEEGIRRLREGRVKRTPGFDGAYGKIRLFDEDELENPSGQMDFFSLLKPAKQGADSRENGPAEKKEKRECPVSPEEEPEKKKKKEAGFLEELNPGQRLAACRQGGRIAVIAGPGTGKTKTLVSHILYLIQEGNADPSEITAVTFTNQAAGELRQRLHKLLGQKTRGLQIGTFHALCLELLRNLGEETPMLDPSEAMEIAGELKELFALEERPGEILNAVSKWKTGEEADEGGAALLEAYSRKLKERNALDFDDLLLRALSLAQSSKEEGRRRFSYLCVDEFQDISPLQYQLLMAWNR
;
A
#
# COMPACT_ATOMS: atom_id res chain seq x y z
N GLU A 1 -5.03 -29.62 10.80
CA GLU A 1 -5.13 -28.58 11.83
C GLU A 1 -5.54 -27.25 11.23
N ALA A 2 -4.89 -26.74 10.18
CA ALA A 2 -5.29 -25.50 9.51
C ALA A 2 -6.78 -25.46 9.12
N ALA A 3 -7.31 -26.56 8.55
CA ALA A 3 -8.73 -26.65 8.21
C ALA A 3 -9.68 -26.64 9.43
N LYS A 4 -9.21 -27.02 10.62
CA LYS A 4 -10.00 -26.90 11.86
C LYS A 4 -10.02 -25.46 12.33
N LEU A 5 -8.88 -24.79 12.29
CA LEU A 5 -8.76 -23.37 12.62
C LEU A 5 -9.63 -22.52 11.68
N SER A 6 -9.51 -22.72 10.36
CA SER A 6 -10.35 -22.02 9.39
C SER A 6 -11.84 -22.17 9.69
N ARG A 7 -12.32 -23.40 9.93
CA ARG A 7 -13.73 -23.65 10.28
C ARG A 7 -14.19 -22.99 11.58
N LYS A 8 -13.28 -22.86 12.56
CA LYS A 8 -13.59 -22.15 13.80
C LYS A 8 -13.70 -20.64 13.56
N LEU A 9 -12.78 -20.07 12.78
CA LEU A 9 -12.79 -18.65 12.43
C LEU A 9 -13.99 -18.29 11.53
N GLU A 10 -14.40 -19.18 10.62
CA GLU A 10 -15.63 -19.03 9.80
C GLU A 10 -16.91 -18.88 10.64
N GLN A 11 -16.94 -19.47 11.83
CA GLN A 11 -18.07 -19.33 12.76
C GLN A 11 -18.10 -17.94 13.44
N ILE A 12 -16.97 -17.26 13.48
CA ILE A 12 -16.81 -15.94 14.10
C ILE A 12 -17.05 -14.83 13.06
N GLY A 13 -16.56 -15.03 11.85
CA GLY A 13 -16.73 -14.05 10.79
C GLY A 13 -16.30 -14.54 9.40
N ASN A 14 -16.42 -13.69 8.41
CA ASN A 14 -16.08 -14.03 7.03
C ASN A 14 -14.56 -14.02 6.81
N ILE A 15 -13.96 -15.21 6.61
CA ILE A 15 -12.53 -15.37 6.29
C ILE A 15 -12.26 -15.51 4.79
N HIS A 16 -13.29 -15.46 3.94
CA HIS A 16 -13.19 -15.66 2.50
C HIS A 16 -13.16 -14.33 1.71
N SER A 17 -13.19 -13.19 2.41
CA SER A 17 -13.02 -11.90 1.75
C SER A 17 -11.63 -11.80 1.11
N ASP A 18 -11.56 -11.19 -0.08
CA ASP A 18 -10.28 -10.92 -0.73
C ASP A 18 -9.45 -9.93 0.10
N GLY A 19 -8.18 -10.22 0.28
CA GLY A 19 -7.28 -9.43 1.11
C GLY A 19 -7.20 -9.89 2.55
N ARG A 20 -7.38 -8.98 3.51
CA ARG A 20 -7.26 -9.25 4.96
C ARG A 20 -8.64 -9.36 5.60
N PRO A 21 -9.10 -10.55 6.02
CA PRO A 21 -10.34 -10.68 6.77
C PRO A 21 -10.21 -9.96 8.13
N ILE A 22 -11.17 -9.10 8.43
CA ILE A 22 -11.26 -8.41 9.72
C ILE A 22 -12.38 -9.10 10.50
N LEU A 23 -12.01 -9.85 11.52
CA LEU A 23 -12.95 -10.66 12.29
C LEU A 23 -13.50 -9.93 13.53
N GLY A 24 -12.91 -8.82 13.94
CA GLY A 24 -13.21 -8.18 15.22
C GLY A 24 -12.87 -9.07 16.43
N LEU A 25 -12.01 -10.07 16.22
CA LEU A 25 -11.58 -11.01 17.24
C LEU A 25 -10.40 -10.41 18.01
N ASP A 26 -10.43 -10.54 19.33
CA ASP A 26 -9.32 -10.15 20.18
C ASP A 26 -8.09 -11.03 19.95
N CYS A 27 -6.90 -10.48 20.14
CA CYS A 27 -5.64 -11.21 19.97
C CYS A 27 -5.50 -12.35 21.00
N HIS A 28 -5.95 -12.14 22.23
CA HIS A 28 -6.00 -13.15 23.27
C HIS A 28 -6.87 -14.34 22.84
N ASP A 29 -8.11 -14.07 22.39
CA ASP A 29 -9.05 -15.10 21.98
C ASP A 29 -8.53 -15.88 20.75
N LEU A 30 -7.87 -15.17 19.80
CA LEU A 30 -7.26 -15.84 18.66
C LEU A 30 -6.13 -16.79 19.08
N LEU A 31 -5.31 -16.38 20.04
CA LEU A 31 -4.25 -17.23 20.59
C LEU A 31 -4.84 -18.42 21.31
N GLU A 32 -5.86 -18.24 22.17
CA GLU A 32 -6.56 -19.31 22.87
C GLU A 32 -7.12 -20.35 21.89
N ILE A 33 -7.88 -19.92 20.88
CA ILE A 33 -8.42 -20.78 19.82
C ILE A 33 -7.29 -21.54 19.09
N THR A 34 -6.19 -20.86 18.83
CA THR A 34 -5.04 -21.47 18.15
C THR A 34 -4.42 -22.57 19.00
N LEU A 35 -4.19 -22.32 20.27
CA LEU A 35 -3.59 -23.29 21.19
C LEU A 35 -4.53 -24.48 21.48
N GLU A 36 -5.85 -24.24 21.59
CA GLU A 36 -6.82 -25.33 21.74
C GLU A 36 -6.81 -26.29 20.55
N LEU A 37 -6.72 -25.77 19.33
CA LEU A 37 -6.80 -26.57 18.11
C LEU A 37 -5.44 -27.11 17.67
N CYS A 38 -4.38 -26.42 17.97
CA CYS A 38 -3.00 -26.66 17.53
C CYS A 38 -2.00 -26.34 18.65
N PRO A 39 -1.89 -27.17 19.71
CA PRO A 39 -0.99 -26.87 20.84
C PRO A 39 0.49 -26.72 20.45
N ASP A 40 0.89 -27.27 19.32
CA ASP A 40 2.25 -27.17 18.77
C ASP A 40 2.43 -26.01 17.78
N ALA A 41 1.42 -25.16 17.59
CA ALA A 41 1.53 -24.02 16.67
C ALA A 41 2.61 -23.03 17.14
N ILE A 42 3.32 -22.44 16.18
CA ILE A 42 4.16 -21.26 16.39
C ILE A 42 3.24 -20.06 16.22
N TYR A 43 3.10 -19.24 17.25
CA TYR A 43 2.31 -18.02 17.20
C TYR A 43 3.23 -16.80 17.35
N VAL A 44 3.15 -15.87 16.42
CA VAL A 44 3.99 -14.67 16.39
C VAL A 44 3.14 -13.47 16.05
N PRO A 45 3.09 -12.42 16.89
CA PRO A 45 2.48 -11.15 16.54
C PRO A 45 3.19 -10.52 15.34
N ALA A 46 2.43 -10.25 14.28
CA ALA A 46 2.96 -9.70 13.04
C ALA A 46 3.21 -8.19 13.15
N HIS A 47 4.25 -7.69 12.49
CA HIS A 47 4.57 -6.26 12.26
C HIS A 47 4.19 -5.35 13.44
N ILE A 48 4.79 -5.62 14.62
CA ILE A 48 4.33 -5.11 15.93
C ILE A 48 4.24 -3.59 16.09
N TRP A 49 4.81 -2.80 15.17
CA TRP A 49 4.87 -1.33 15.26
C TRP A 49 4.02 -0.58 14.23
N THR A 50 3.35 -1.25 13.31
CA THR A 50 2.49 -0.52 12.36
C THR A 50 1.41 0.26 13.10
N PRO A 51 1.05 1.48 12.67
CA PRO A 51 0.10 2.31 13.42
C PRO A 51 -1.25 1.64 13.68
N HIS A 52 -1.71 0.78 12.77
CA HIS A 52 -2.96 0.03 12.87
C HIS A 52 -2.70 -1.47 12.79
N PHE A 53 -3.55 -2.28 13.44
CA PHE A 53 -3.54 -3.74 13.39
C PHE A 53 -2.20 -4.35 13.80
N SER A 54 -1.61 -3.85 14.88
CA SER A 54 -0.34 -4.32 15.42
C SER A 54 -0.36 -4.30 16.95
N LEU A 55 0.65 -4.89 17.57
CA LEU A 55 0.72 -5.00 19.03
C LEU A 55 0.94 -3.62 19.69
N PHE A 56 1.96 -2.86 19.25
CA PHE A 56 2.39 -1.61 19.84
C PHE A 56 2.09 -0.36 19.00
N GLY A 57 1.31 -0.50 17.95
CA GLY A 57 0.99 0.64 17.08
C GLY A 57 0.29 1.77 17.83
N ALA A 58 0.46 2.99 17.36
CA ALA A 58 -0.10 4.19 17.98
C ALA A 58 -1.62 4.15 18.19
N PHE A 59 -2.33 3.32 17.43
CA PHE A 59 -3.78 3.14 17.50
C PHE A 59 -4.19 1.77 18.05
N SER A 60 -3.25 0.93 18.52
CA SER A 60 -3.53 -0.41 19.04
C SER A 60 -3.92 -0.42 20.51
N GLY A 61 -3.39 0.50 21.29
CA GLY A 61 -3.77 0.69 22.70
C GLY A 61 -3.05 -0.21 23.71
N PHE A 62 -2.00 -0.96 23.29
CA PHE A 62 -1.20 -1.79 24.19
C PHE A 62 0.23 -1.26 24.31
N ASP A 63 0.77 -1.27 25.52
CA ASP A 63 2.15 -0.88 25.82
C ASP A 63 3.03 -2.11 26.13
N THR A 64 2.44 -3.25 26.45
CA THR A 64 3.14 -4.52 26.75
C THR A 64 2.49 -5.71 26.07
N VAL A 65 3.23 -6.80 25.95
CA VAL A 65 2.70 -8.10 25.45
C VAL A 65 1.66 -8.66 26.42
N GLU A 66 1.88 -8.46 27.71
CA GLU A 66 1.00 -8.91 28.79
C GLU A 66 -0.36 -8.20 28.77
N GLU A 67 -0.40 -6.92 28.41
CA GLU A 67 -1.67 -6.20 28.22
C GLU A 67 -2.50 -6.76 27.07
N CYS A 68 -1.83 -7.21 25.98
CA CYS A 68 -2.51 -7.75 24.81
C CYS A 68 -2.96 -9.20 24.98
N TYR A 69 -2.13 -10.05 25.61
CA TYR A 69 -2.34 -11.50 25.66
C TYR A 69 -2.65 -12.04 27.06
N GLY A 70 -2.64 -11.20 28.10
CA GLY A 70 -2.97 -11.57 29.46
C GLY A 70 -2.18 -12.78 29.97
N ASP A 71 -2.90 -13.77 30.48
CA ASP A 71 -2.34 -15.04 30.99
C ASP A 71 -1.73 -15.92 29.89
N LEU A 72 -2.04 -15.68 28.63
CA LEU A 72 -1.45 -16.38 27.49
C LEU A 72 -0.15 -15.75 26.97
N SER A 73 0.31 -14.65 27.55
CA SER A 73 1.57 -13.97 27.14
C SER A 73 2.79 -14.88 27.16
N SER A 74 2.82 -15.87 28.06
CA SER A 74 3.90 -16.87 28.15
C SER A 74 4.05 -17.79 26.93
N PHE A 75 3.05 -17.84 26.04
CA PHE A 75 3.09 -18.58 24.77
C PHE A 75 3.65 -17.73 23.61
N ILE A 76 3.86 -16.45 23.82
CA ILE A 76 4.53 -15.59 22.85
C ILE A 76 6.04 -15.67 23.07
N HIS A 77 6.78 -16.17 22.09
CA HIS A 77 8.22 -16.34 22.17
C HIS A 77 9.01 -15.47 21.17
N ALA A 78 8.32 -15.00 20.14
CA ALA A 78 8.90 -14.15 19.12
C ALA A 78 7.92 -13.06 18.72
N VAL A 79 8.47 -11.97 18.21
CA VAL A 79 7.73 -10.85 17.62
C VAL A 79 8.32 -10.48 16.26
N GLU A 80 7.49 -9.99 15.35
CA GLU A 80 7.94 -9.62 14.02
C GLU A 80 8.26 -8.13 13.93
N THR A 81 9.46 -7.81 13.46
CA THR A 81 9.87 -6.41 13.17
C THR A 81 8.98 -5.81 12.09
N GLY A 82 8.76 -6.55 11.01
CA GLY A 82 8.02 -6.10 9.82
C GLY A 82 8.69 -4.90 9.14
N LEU A 83 8.14 -4.46 8.02
CA LEU A 83 8.67 -3.36 7.20
C LEU A 83 8.75 -2.00 7.91
N SER A 84 8.26 -1.88 9.14
CA SER A 84 8.12 -0.60 9.87
C SER A 84 9.19 -0.40 10.94
N SER A 85 9.90 -1.46 11.34
CA SER A 85 10.97 -1.39 12.35
C SER A 85 12.10 -2.35 12.03
N ASP A 86 13.25 -2.13 12.62
CA ASP A 86 14.42 -3.00 12.58
C ASP A 86 14.89 -3.41 13.98
N PRO A 87 15.82 -4.34 14.13
CA PRO A 87 16.33 -4.74 15.43
C PRO A 87 16.87 -3.59 16.29
N PRO A 88 17.65 -2.61 15.79
CA PRO A 88 18.07 -1.43 16.56
C PRO A 88 16.93 -0.63 17.18
N MET A 89 15.84 -0.45 16.47
CA MET A 89 14.64 0.22 17.00
C MET A 89 14.03 -0.58 18.14
N ASN A 90 13.92 -1.91 17.99
CA ASN A 90 13.35 -2.82 19.00
C ASN A 90 14.25 -2.96 20.24
N TRP A 91 15.58 -2.90 20.12
CA TRP A 91 16.51 -3.01 21.25
C TRP A 91 16.41 -1.84 22.24
N ARG A 92 15.76 -0.76 21.85
CA ARG A 92 15.50 0.38 22.74
C ARG A 92 14.44 0.09 23.80
N VAL A 93 13.67 -0.98 23.64
CA VAL A 93 12.58 -1.38 24.53
C VAL A 93 12.99 -2.67 25.26
N SER A 94 13.42 -2.56 26.54
CA SER A 94 13.95 -3.69 27.31
C SER A 94 12.93 -4.82 27.51
N ALA A 95 11.64 -4.50 27.54
CA ALA A 95 10.56 -5.47 27.61
C ALA A 95 10.57 -6.49 26.46
N LEU A 96 11.23 -6.18 25.34
CA LEU A 96 11.37 -7.07 24.19
C LEU A 96 12.57 -8.04 24.27
N ASP A 97 13.44 -7.93 25.24
CA ASP A 97 14.65 -8.79 25.35
C ASP A 97 14.34 -10.27 25.50
N GLY A 98 13.16 -10.59 26.02
CA GLY A 98 12.69 -11.98 26.19
C GLY A 98 12.23 -12.65 24.91
N TYR A 99 12.01 -11.89 23.85
CA TYR A 99 11.43 -12.38 22.60
C TYR A 99 12.49 -12.48 21.48
N GLN A 100 12.32 -13.46 20.59
CA GLN A 100 13.10 -13.51 19.37
C GLN A 100 12.54 -12.49 18.38
N LEU A 101 13.41 -11.67 17.76
CA LEU A 101 13.03 -10.81 16.67
C LEU A 101 13.11 -11.62 15.36
N ILE A 102 12.01 -11.67 14.62
CA ILE A 102 11.93 -12.27 13.29
C ILE A 102 11.47 -11.24 12.26
N SER A 103 11.78 -11.48 11.01
CA SER A 103 11.50 -10.56 9.91
C SER A 103 10.91 -11.33 8.74
N ASN A 104 9.72 -10.93 8.27
CA ASN A 104 9.06 -11.57 7.13
C ASN A 104 8.51 -10.50 6.19
N SER A 105 8.52 -10.80 4.90
CA SER A 105 8.29 -9.83 3.83
C SER A 105 6.88 -9.24 3.75
N ASP A 106 5.89 -9.77 4.44
CA ASP A 106 4.46 -9.40 4.30
C ASP A 106 4.05 -9.26 2.82
N ALA A 107 4.46 -10.24 2.00
CA ALA A 107 4.39 -10.16 0.56
C ALA A 107 2.96 -10.39 0.05
N HIS A 108 2.36 -9.40 -0.60
CA HIS A 108 1.08 -9.48 -1.28
C HIS A 108 1.21 -9.82 -2.78
N SER A 109 2.43 -10.07 -3.25
CA SER A 109 2.73 -10.54 -4.60
C SER A 109 4.05 -11.30 -4.64
N PRO A 110 4.28 -12.23 -5.60
CA PRO A 110 5.53 -13.00 -5.69
C PRO A 110 6.79 -12.13 -5.80
N ALA A 111 6.69 -10.97 -6.44
CA ALA A 111 7.81 -10.04 -6.61
C ALA A 111 8.25 -9.36 -5.31
N LYS A 112 7.49 -9.50 -4.23
CA LYS A 112 7.80 -8.93 -2.91
C LYS A 112 8.30 -9.98 -1.91
N LEU A 113 8.34 -11.26 -2.28
CA LEU A 113 8.96 -12.29 -1.47
C LEU A 113 10.44 -11.98 -1.27
N GLY A 114 10.93 -12.18 -0.05
CA GLY A 114 12.35 -11.98 0.29
C GLY A 114 12.78 -10.51 0.49
N ARG A 115 11.85 -9.55 0.57
CA ARG A 115 12.21 -8.19 1.05
C ARG A 115 12.75 -8.23 2.47
N GLU A 116 12.21 -9.14 3.25
CA GLU A 116 12.66 -9.49 4.58
C GLU A 116 12.73 -11.01 4.69
N ALA A 117 13.62 -11.52 5.54
CA ALA A 117 13.81 -12.94 5.73
C ALA A 117 14.54 -13.26 7.04
N ASN A 118 14.40 -14.50 7.49
CA ASN A 118 15.12 -15.03 8.63
C ASN A 118 16.28 -15.91 8.16
N LEU A 119 17.44 -15.74 8.74
CA LEU A 119 18.62 -16.55 8.49
C LEU A 119 18.67 -17.69 9.51
N LEU A 120 18.37 -18.90 9.03
CA LEU A 120 18.24 -20.09 9.84
C LEU A 120 19.36 -21.08 9.55
N GLU A 121 19.93 -21.67 10.60
CA GLU A 121 20.91 -22.74 10.53
C GLU A 121 20.33 -24.02 11.11
N GLY A 122 20.49 -25.15 10.44
CA GLY A 122 20.03 -26.45 10.92
C GLY A 122 19.20 -27.23 9.92
N ALA A 123 18.51 -28.26 10.41
CA ALA A 123 17.69 -29.14 9.59
C ALA A 123 16.41 -28.41 9.09
N ARG A 124 16.02 -28.67 7.84
CA ARG A 124 14.76 -28.16 7.27
C ARG A 124 13.57 -28.97 7.81
N SER A 125 13.23 -28.76 9.07
CA SER A 125 12.12 -29.42 9.75
C SER A 125 11.31 -28.42 10.59
N TYR A 126 10.05 -28.74 10.86
CA TYR A 126 9.20 -27.93 11.73
C TYR A 126 9.79 -27.80 13.14
N SER A 127 10.33 -28.87 13.70
CA SER A 127 10.95 -28.85 15.02
C SER A 127 12.16 -27.93 15.11
N SER A 128 13.01 -27.89 14.06
CA SER A 128 14.13 -26.93 13.99
C SER A 128 13.64 -25.50 13.86
N LEU A 129 12.61 -25.25 13.03
CA LEU A 129 12.00 -23.94 12.90
C LEU A 129 11.38 -23.48 14.23
N LYS A 130 10.64 -24.34 14.90
CA LYS A 130 10.06 -24.06 16.21
C LYS A 130 11.13 -23.72 17.24
N ALA A 131 12.21 -24.50 17.32
CA ALA A 131 13.34 -24.22 18.21
C ALA A 131 14.04 -22.88 17.88
N ALA A 132 14.12 -22.52 16.62
CA ALA A 132 14.71 -21.25 16.19
C ALA A 132 13.83 -20.07 16.63
N ILE A 133 12.52 -20.14 16.40
CA ILE A 133 11.58 -19.06 16.71
C ILE A 133 11.31 -18.94 18.21
N GLU A 134 11.14 -20.06 18.92
CA GLU A 134 10.79 -20.04 20.35
C GLU A 134 12.01 -19.90 21.27
N GLN A 135 13.17 -20.45 20.88
CA GLN A 135 14.35 -20.53 21.75
C GLN A 135 15.59 -19.84 21.18
N GLY A 136 15.49 -19.31 19.95
CA GLY A 136 16.63 -18.72 19.24
C GLY A 136 17.68 -19.74 18.77
N LYS A 137 17.42 -21.05 18.90
CA LYS A 137 18.36 -22.10 18.52
C LYS A 137 18.39 -22.26 16.99
N GLY A 138 19.51 -21.89 16.37
CA GLY A 138 19.67 -21.89 14.91
C GLY A 138 19.08 -20.64 14.24
N LEU A 139 18.53 -19.69 14.98
CA LEU A 139 18.26 -18.35 14.44
C LEU A 139 19.55 -17.55 14.45
N TRP A 140 20.14 -17.37 13.28
CA TRP A 140 21.42 -16.67 13.11
C TRP A 140 21.25 -15.16 13.00
N GLY A 141 20.17 -14.71 12.37
CA GLY A 141 19.86 -13.29 12.19
C GLY A 141 18.70 -13.05 11.24
N THR A 142 18.50 -11.79 10.86
CA THR A 142 17.43 -11.36 9.97
C THR A 142 17.97 -10.55 8.78
N ILE A 143 17.20 -10.53 7.72
CA ILE A 143 17.33 -9.57 6.62
C ILE A 143 16.16 -8.62 6.75
N GLU A 144 16.47 -7.34 6.90
CA GLU A 144 15.51 -6.28 7.18
C GLU A 144 15.38 -5.33 5.99
N PHE A 145 14.21 -4.81 5.81
CA PHE A 145 13.98 -3.65 4.97
C PHE A 145 14.42 -2.37 5.72
N PHE A 146 14.63 -1.28 5.02
CA PHE A 146 14.91 -0.01 5.70
C PHE A 146 13.61 0.61 6.23
N PRO A 147 13.40 0.71 7.55
CA PRO A 147 12.15 1.21 8.12
C PRO A 147 11.81 2.64 7.67
N GLU A 148 12.83 3.42 7.31
CA GLU A 148 12.66 4.79 6.82
C GLU A 148 11.87 4.87 5.51
N GLU A 149 11.79 3.80 4.72
CA GLU A 149 10.93 3.76 3.53
C GLU A 149 9.44 3.64 3.88
N GLY A 150 9.11 3.23 5.10
CA GLY A 150 7.75 3.09 5.60
C GLY A 150 6.96 4.40 5.56
N LYS A 151 5.68 4.34 5.18
CA LYS A 151 4.79 5.50 5.06
C LYS A 151 4.58 6.30 6.34
N TYR A 152 4.83 5.69 7.49
CA TYR A 152 4.55 6.23 8.82
C TYR A 152 5.78 6.14 9.73
N HIS A 153 6.99 6.19 9.16
CA HIS A 153 8.22 6.07 9.95
C HIS A 153 8.39 7.24 10.92
N MET A 154 8.28 8.47 10.42
CA MET A 154 8.35 9.70 11.22
C MET A 154 6.96 10.30 11.42
N ASP A 155 6.87 11.20 12.39
CA ASP A 155 5.70 12.05 12.56
C ASP A 155 5.57 13.04 11.41
N GLY A 156 4.35 13.52 11.14
CA GLY A 156 4.24 14.55 10.13
C GLY A 156 2.83 14.96 9.76
N HIS A 157 2.79 15.92 8.85
CA HIS A 157 1.56 16.38 8.21
C HIS A 157 1.82 16.59 6.71
N ARG A 158 1.45 15.59 5.92
CA ARG A 158 1.76 15.52 4.47
C ARG A 158 1.26 16.72 3.69
N LYS A 159 0.05 17.22 3.98
CA LYS A 159 -0.52 18.39 3.29
C LYS A 159 0.31 19.66 3.46
N CYS A 160 1.06 19.76 4.53
CA CYS A 160 1.95 20.88 4.82
C CYS A 160 3.43 20.57 4.50
N GLY A 161 3.75 19.37 3.99
CA GLY A 161 5.12 18.94 3.72
C GLY A 161 5.98 18.83 4.98
N LEU A 162 5.37 18.65 6.15
CA LEU A 162 6.04 18.67 7.45
C LEU A 162 6.36 17.25 7.89
N CYS A 163 7.66 16.96 8.06
CA CYS A 163 8.20 15.74 8.65
C CYS A 163 8.93 16.11 9.92
N LEU A 164 8.61 15.47 11.03
CA LEU A 164 9.09 15.82 12.36
C LEU A 164 9.67 14.61 13.09
N SER A 165 10.67 14.83 13.90
CA SER A 165 11.09 13.88 14.92
C SER A 165 10.09 13.86 16.10
N PRO A 166 10.06 12.78 16.91
CA PRO A 166 9.22 12.72 18.11
C PRO A 166 9.36 13.95 19.02
N GLY A 167 10.57 14.35 19.33
CA GLY A 167 10.82 15.52 20.19
C GLY A 167 10.39 16.86 19.58
N GLU A 168 10.36 16.98 18.26
CA GLU A 168 9.80 18.16 17.59
C GLU A 168 8.28 18.16 17.68
N THR A 169 7.66 17.00 17.49
CA THR A 169 6.20 16.85 17.64
C THR A 169 5.75 17.23 19.05
N GLU A 170 6.47 16.78 20.08
CA GLU A 170 6.20 17.16 21.47
C GLU A 170 6.29 18.67 21.70
N ARG A 171 7.32 19.34 21.16
CA ARG A 171 7.47 20.80 21.25
C ARG A 171 6.30 21.57 20.64
N TYR A 172 5.68 21.01 19.60
CA TYR A 172 4.49 21.57 18.98
C TYR A 172 3.19 21.08 19.62
N GLY A 173 3.25 20.29 20.70
CA GLY A 173 2.08 19.75 21.39
C GLY A 173 1.21 18.85 20.51
N GLY A 174 1.83 18.15 19.55
CA GLY A 174 1.12 17.28 18.59
C GLY A 174 0.32 18.03 17.52
N ILE A 175 0.52 19.35 17.40
CA ILE A 175 -0.25 20.22 16.48
C ILE A 175 0.69 20.75 15.39
N CYS A 176 0.26 20.66 14.14
CA CYS A 176 1.00 21.18 13.00
C CYS A 176 1.16 22.70 13.08
N PRO A 177 2.38 23.25 13.15
CA PRO A 177 2.61 24.69 13.29
C PRO A 177 2.19 25.49 12.03
N VAL A 178 1.95 24.81 10.89
CA VAL A 178 1.58 25.45 9.63
C VAL A 178 0.07 25.65 9.53
N CYS A 179 -0.75 24.64 9.91
CA CYS A 179 -2.20 24.67 9.69
C CYS A 179 -3.04 24.41 10.94
N GLY A 180 -2.44 24.18 12.11
CA GLY A 180 -3.15 23.96 13.37
C GLY A 180 -3.86 22.60 13.51
N LYS A 181 -3.68 21.66 12.58
CA LYS A 181 -4.25 20.31 12.67
C LYS A 181 -3.34 19.37 13.46
N LYS A 182 -3.90 18.25 13.97
CA LYS A 182 -3.13 17.19 14.63
C LYS A 182 -2.06 16.64 13.67
N ILE A 183 -0.89 16.34 14.20
CA ILE A 183 0.20 15.66 13.50
C ILE A 183 -0.08 14.16 13.53
N THR A 184 0.13 13.47 12.42
CA THR A 184 0.08 12.02 12.36
C THR A 184 1.32 11.45 13.06
N ILE A 185 1.09 10.63 14.07
CA ILE A 185 2.15 9.98 14.87
C ILE A 185 2.74 8.82 14.08
N GLY A 186 4.06 8.79 14.00
CA GLY A 186 4.82 7.74 13.33
C GLY A 186 5.31 6.63 14.25
N VAL A 187 5.92 5.62 13.65
CA VAL A 187 6.49 4.47 14.37
C VAL A 187 7.64 4.89 15.29
N SER A 188 8.51 5.78 14.82
CA SER A 188 9.64 6.28 15.62
C SER A 188 9.18 6.97 16.90
N HIS A 189 8.08 7.71 16.85
CA HIS A 189 7.50 8.35 18.04
C HIS A 189 6.97 7.31 19.04
N ARG A 190 6.27 6.29 18.53
CA ARG A 190 5.72 5.24 19.40
C ARG A 190 6.83 4.45 20.08
N ILE A 191 7.91 4.15 19.36
CA ILE A 191 9.09 3.52 19.94
C ILE A 191 9.72 4.44 21.02
N GLU A 192 9.85 5.74 20.74
CA GLU A 192 10.37 6.71 21.71
C GLU A 192 9.56 6.73 23.01
N GLN A 193 8.21 6.63 22.91
CA GLN A 193 7.32 6.57 24.08
C GLN A 193 7.55 5.33 24.97
N LEU A 194 7.89 4.18 24.35
CA LEU A 194 8.08 2.92 25.07
C LEU A 194 9.56 2.61 25.37
N ALA A 195 10.49 3.37 24.79
CA ALA A 195 11.92 3.17 24.94
C ALA A 195 12.40 3.54 26.35
N ASP A 196 13.13 2.62 26.97
CA ASP A 196 13.83 2.80 28.25
C ASP A 196 15.36 2.79 28.08
N ARG A 197 15.84 2.74 26.83
CA ARG A 197 17.25 2.69 26.44
C ARG A 197 17.57 3.72 25.37
N PRO A 198 18.81 4.27 25.35
CA PRO A 198 19.20 5.24 24.35
C PRO A 198 19.31 4.61 22.95
N GLU A 199 19.25 5.46 21.94
CA GLU A 199 19.57 5.07 20.56
C GLU A 199 21.01 4.51 20.47
N GLY A 200 21.18 3.46 19.66
CA GLY A 200 22.47 2.77 19.49
C GLY A 200 22.77 1.73 20.57
N PHE A 201 21.87 1.50 21.54
CA PHE A 201 22.01 0.38 22.49
C PHE A 201 21.94 -0.96 21.77
N VAL A 202 22.84 -1.89 22.11
CA VAL A 202 22.87 -3.26 21.56
C VAL A 202 22.86 -4.25 22.72
N PRO A 203 21.84 -5.10 22.88
CA PRO A 203 21.81 -6.09 23.95
C PRO A 203 22.86 -7.19 23.73
N ALA A 204 23.35 -7.79 24.82
CA ALA A 204 24.43 -8.80 24.77
C ALA A 204 24.06 -10.06 23.95
N ASN A 205 22.79 -10.38 23.85
CA ASN A 205 22.24 -11.51 23.09
C ASN A 205 21.73 -11.13 21.69
N ALA A 206 22.01 -9.91 21.23
CA ALA A 206 21.56 -9.41 19.93
C ALA A 206 21.96 -10.37 18.81
N LYS A 207 20.99 -10.73 17.97
CA LYS A 207 21.23 -11.45 16.72
C LYS A 207 21.73 -10.49 15.66
N ARG A 208 22.41 -11.01 14.64
CA ARG A 208 22.86 -10.22 13.49
C ARG A 208 21.66 -9.82 12.63
N PHE A 209 21.78 -8.73 11.92
CA PHE A 209 20.84 -8.33 10.89
C PHE A 209 21.57 -7.64 9.74
N GLU A 210 20.94 -7.64 8.58
CA GLU A 210 21.43 -7.01 7.36
C GLU A 210 20.28 -6.18 6.77
N SER A 211 20.49 -4.87 6.56
CA SER A 211 19.47 -4.03 5.90
C SER A 211 19.69 -4.04 4.39
N LEU A 212 18.69 -4.47 3.64
CA LEU A 212 18.77 -4.60 2.18
C LEU A 212 17.58 -3.89 1.51
N VAL A 213 17.80 -3.50 0.26
CA VAL A 213 16.73 -3.16 -0.70
C VAL A 213 16.71 -4.19 -1.82
N PRO A 214 15.56 -4.46 -2.47
CA PRO A 214 15.48 -5.40 -3.58
C PRO A 214 16.45 -5.07 -4.71
N LEU A 215 17.05 -6.09 -5.33
CA LEU A 215 18.02 -5.91 -6.41
C LEU A 215 17.53 -5.03 -7.57
N PRO A 216 16.24 -5.11 -8.01
CA PRO A 216 15.73 -4.17 -9.00
C PRO A 216 15.83 -2.68 -8.59
N GLU A 217 15.78 -2.39 -7.30
CA GLU A 217 15.89 -1.03 -6.77
C GLU A 217 17.35 -0.56 -6.78
N VAL A 218 18.29 -1.45 -6.45
CA VAL A 218 19.74 -1.17 -6.59
C VAL A 218 20.11 -0.90 -8.04
N ILE A 219 19.62 -1.73 -8.98
CA ILE A 219 19.83 -1.54 -10.42
C ILE A 219 19.24 -0.21 -10.88
N ALA A 220 18.01 0.10 -10.45
CA ALA A 220 17.32 1.33 -10.79
C ALA A 220 18.07 2.58 -10.30
N ALA A 221 18.51 2.56 -9.05
CA ALA A 221 19.33 3.63 -8.47
C ALA A 221 20.66 3.80 -9.22
N SER A 222 21.32 2.68 -9.59
CA SER A 222 22.57 2.70 -10.34
C SER A 222 22.42 3.20 -11.79
N MET A 223 21.24 3.00 -12.39
CA MET A 223 20.95 3.40 -13.77
C MET A 223 20.21 4.74 -13.90
N GLY A 224 19.84 5.37 -12.80
CA GLY A 224 19.05 6.61 -12.81
C GLY A 224 17.67 6.47 -13.44
N CYS A 225 16.98 5.32 -13.24
CA CYS A 225 15.67 5.07 -13.84
C CYS A 225 14.72 4.33 -12.88
N ALA A 226 13.44 4.24 -13.22
CA ALA A 226 12.46 3.56 -12.38
C ALA A 226 12.68 2.03 -12.33
N SER A 227 12.50 1.41 -11.16
CA SER A 227 12.67 -0.04 -10.94
C SER A 227 11.77 -0.90 -11.84
N ALA A 228 10.59 -0.44 -12.18
CA ALA A 228 9.67 -1.11 -13.10
C ALA A 228 10.03 -0.94 -14.60
N SER A 229 11.09 -0.19 -14.95
CA SER A 229 11.44 0.02 -16.35
C SER A 229 11.92 -1.27 -17.02
N VAL A 230 11.63 -1.42 -18.32
CA VAL A 230 12.05 -2.59 -19.12
C VAL A 230 13.56 -2.79 -19.07
N LYS A 231 14.32 -1.68 -18.98
CA LYS A 231 15.79 -1.70 -18.93
C LYS A 231 16.29 -2.33 -17.62
N VAL A 232 15.69 -1.96 -16.49
CA VAL A 232 16.01 -2.54 -15.17
C VAL A 232 15.61 -4.02 -15.13
N GLN A 233 14.41 -4.35 -15.57
CA GLN A 233 13.92 -5.73 -15.54
C GLN A 233 14.75 -6.67 -16.43
N ARG A 234 15.23 -6.18 -17.57
CA ARG A 234 16.14 -6.95 -18.43
C ARG A 234 17.50 -7.18 -17.77
N GLU A 235 18.06 -6.15 -17.13
CA GLU A 235 19.32 -6.26 -16.42
C GLU A 235 19.20 -7.19 -15.21
N TYR A 236 18.13 -7.08 -14.45
CA TYR A 236 17.79 -7.97 -13.34
C TYR A 236 17.77 -9.44 -13.79
N GLY A 237 17.02 -9.76 -14.86
CA GLY A 237 16.99 -11.12 -15.42
C GLY A 237 18.37 -11.61 -15.85
N ARG A 238 19.17 -10.75 -16.47
CA ARG A 238 20.56 -11.08 -16.88
C ARG A 238 21.46 -11.38 -15.69
N MET A 239 21.34 -10.62 -14.61
CA MET A 239 22.12 -10.85 -13.40
C MET A 239 21.71 -12.16 -12.72
N LEU A 240 20.42 -12.46 -12.60
CA LEU A 240 19.95 -13.73 -12.05
C LEU A 240 20.43 -14.95 -12.86
N GLU A 241 20.44 -14.85 -14.18
CA GLU A 241 20.91 -15.92 -15.07
C GLU A 241 22.41 -16.19 -14.91
N LYS A 242 23.22 -15.13 -14.78
CA LYS A 242 24.68 -15.24 -14.78
C LYS A 242 25.32 -15.34 -13.41
N LEU A 243 24.71 -14.79 -12.40
CA LEU A 243 25.27 -14.68 -11.05
C LEU A 243 24.49 -15.53 -10.03
N GLY A 244 23.27 -15.97 -10.34
CA GLY A 244 22.46 -16.77 -9.43
C GLY A 244 21.39 -15.98 -8.68
N PRO A 245 20.89 -16.51 -7.55
CA PRO A 245 19.75 -15.93 -6.84
C PRO A 245 20.06 -14.55 -6.25
N GLU A 246 19.01 -13.74 -6.10
CA GLU A 246 19.08 -12.35 -5.67
C GLU A 246 19.85 -12.15 -4.36
N PHE A 247 19.60 -12.98 -3.34
CA PHE A 247 20.32 -12.87 -2.08
C PHE A 247 21.83 -13.16 -2.22
N ALA A 248 22.23 -14.10 -3.07
CA ALA A 248 23.65 -14.32 -3.33
C ALA A 248 24.29 -13.08 -3.98
N ILE A 249 23.59 -12.43 -4.91
CA ILE A 249 24.05 -11.20 -5.57
C ILE A 249 24.15 -10.05 -4.56
N LEU A 250 23.14 -9.86 -3.73
CA LEU A 250 23.12 -8.75 -2.78
C LEU A 250 24.10 -8.95 -1.62
N ARG A 251 24.41 -10.18 -1.20
CA ARG A 251 25.09 -10.48 0.06
C ARG A 251 26.45 -11.15 -0.07
N GLU A 252 26.61 -12.09 -1.02
CA GLU A 252 27.70 -13.07 -1.00
C GLU A 252 28.71 -12.88 -2.13
N ILE A 253 28.23 -12.69 -3.36
CA ILE A 253 29.09 -12.60 -4.55
C ILE A 253 30.02 -11.39 -4.44
N PRO A 254 31.33 -11.55 -4.69
CA PRO A 254 32.28 -10.43 -4.68
C PRO A 254 31.83 -9.29 -5.62
N PRO A 255 31.88 -8.02 -5.15
CA PRO A 255 31.46 -6.89 -5.98
C PRO A 255 32.15 -6.83 -7.35
N GLU A 256 33.43 -7.24 -7.42
CA GLU A 256 34.24 -7.28 -8.65
C GLU A 256 33.68 -8.24 -9.70
N ASP A 257 33.10 -9.37 -9.25
CA ASP A 257 32.47 -10.34 -10.16
C ASP A 257 31.13 -9.80 -10.68
N ILE A 258 30.40 -9.06 -9.82
CA ILE A 258 29.20 -8.35 -10.23
C ILE A 258 29.55 -7.26 -11.24
N GLY A 259 30.63 -6.51 -11.01
CA GLY A 259 31.11 -5.46 -11.90
C GLY A 259 31.44 -5.94 -13.30
N ARG A 260 32.07 -7.14 -13.43
CA ARG A 260 32.35 -7.76 -14.73
C ARG A 260 31.08 -8.08 -15.51
N ILE A 261 30.00 -8.40 -14.85
CA ILE A 261 28.72 -8.77 -15.48
C ILE A 261 27.84 -7.52 -15.67
N ALA A 262 27.57 -6.77 -14.61
CA ALA A 262 26.57 -5.70 -14.57
C ALA A 262 27.16 -4.28 -14.73
N GLY A 263 28.49 -4.17 -14.70
CA GLY A 263 29.21 -2.91 -14.82
C GLY A 263 29.52 -2.23 -13.49
N PRO A 264 30.47 -1.28 -13.49
CA PRO A 264 31.07 -0.73 -12.28
C PRO A 264 30.06 0.07 -11.40
N ARG A 265 29.00 0.58 -11.99
CA ARG A 265 28.02 1.37 -11.26
C ARG A 265 27.08 0.51 -10.41
N ILE A 266 26.66 -0.64 -10.91
CA ILE A 266 25.85 -1.60 -10.14
C ILE A 266 26.74 -2.25 -9.08
N GLU A 267 28.00 -2.56 -9.40
CA GLU A 267 29.01 -2.99 -8.44
C GLU A 267 29.10 -2.03 -7.24
N GLU A 268 29.31 -0.73 -7.52
CA GLU A 268 29.42 0.28 -6.47
C GLU A 268 28.09 0.44 -5.69
N GLY A 269 26.94 0.34 -6.35
CA GLY A 269 25.64 0.36 -5.69
C GLY A 269 25.48 -0.77 -4.67
N ILE A 270 25.87 -1.99 -5.04
CA ILE A 270 25.84 -3.15 -4.12
C ILE A 270 26.89 -2.99 -3.01
N ARG A 271 28.07 -2.50 -3.33
CA ARG A 271 29.10 -2.23 -2.32
C ARG A 271 28.61 -1.22 -1.27
N ARG A 272 28.03 -0.10 -1.68
CA ARG A 272 27.44 0.91 -0.79
C ARG A 272 26.32 0.33 0.08
N LEU A 273 25.46 -0.47 -0.52
CA LEU A 273 24.38 -1.12 0.24
C LEU A 273 24.95 -2.03 1.34
N ARG A 274 25.90 -2.89 1.03
CA ARG A 274 26.54 -3.81 1.98
C ARG A 274 27.32 -3.08 3.10
N GLU A 275 27.87 -1.92 2.80
CA GLU A 275 28.59 -1.08 3.76
C GLU A 275 27.66 -0.13 4.53
N GLY A 276 26.36 -0.16 4.25
CA GLY A 276 25.39 0.75 4.87
C GLY A 276 25.58 2.22 4.46
N ARG A 277 26.34 2.49 3.40
CA ARG A 277 26.57 3.84 2.85
C ARG A 277 25.39 4.26 1.97
N VAL A 278 24.25 4.47 2.61
CA VAL A 278 23.01 4.85 1.96
C VAL A 278 22.46 6.15 2.55
N LYS A 279 21.85 6.98 1.72
CA LYS A 279 21.18 8.20 2.16
C LYS A 279 19.70 7.89 2.40
N ARG A 280 19.25 8.10 3.61
CA ARG A 280 17.90 7.78 4.06
C ARG A 280 17.04 9.04 4.10
N THR A 281 15.89 9.00 3.46
CA THR A 281 14.86 10.04 3.56
C THR A 281 13.62 9.38 4.13
N PRO A 282 13.24 9.65 5.39
CA PRO A 282 12.15 8.94 6.03
C PRO A 282 10.78 9.31 5.45
N GLY A 283 9.89 8.32 5.43
CA GLY A 283 8.49 8.54 5.12
C GLY A 283 7.70 9.05 6.31
N PHE A 284 6.59 9.72 6.05
CA PHE A 284 5.70 10.28 7.06
C PHE A 284 4.29 10.50 6.51
N ASP A 285 3.29 10.41 7.36
CA ASP A 285 1.87 10.73 7.06
C ASP A 285 1.39 10.21 5.70
N GLY A 286 1.62 8.92 5.44
CA GLY A 286 1.22 8.25 4.20
C GLY A 286 2.12 8.50 2.98
N ALA A 287 3.21 9.26 3.12
CA ALA A 287 4.23 9.42 2.10
C ALA A 287 5.36 8.40 2.32
N TYR A 288 5.72 7.65 1.28
CA TYR A 288 6.85 6.73 1.34
C TYR A 288 8.18 7.48 1.47
N GLY A 289 9.08 6.94 2.29
CA GLY A 289 10.47 7.35 2.29
C GLY A 289 11.25 6.84 1.08
N LYS A 290 12.54 7.12 1.06
CA LYS A 290 13.43 6.74 -0.05
C LYS A 290 14.82 6.42 0.47
N ILE A 291 15.39 5.33 -0.03
CA ILE A 291 16.79 5.00 0.13
C ILE A 291 17.53 5.35 -1.16
N ARG A 292 18.58 6.15 -1.05
CA ARG A 292 19.41 6.56 -2.19
C ARG A 292 20.82 6.02 -2.05
N LEU A 293 21.29 5.33 -3.08
CA LEU A 293 22.65 4.79 -3.16
C LEU A 293 23.63 5.80 -3.80
N PHE A 294 23.11 6.73 -4.59
CA PHE A 294 23.89 7.75 -5.30
C PHE A 294 23.24 9.12 -5.14
N ASP A 295 24.06 10.17 -5.11
CA ASP A 295 23.58 11.53 -5.21
C ASP A 295 23.27 11.91 -6.67
N GLU A 296 22.47 12.95 -6.88
CA GLU A 296 22.03 13.38 -8.21
C GLU A 296 23.21 13.78 -9.10
N ASP A 297 24.20 14.46 -8.52
CA ASP A 297 25.44 14.89 -9.21
C ASP A 297 26.29 13.68 -9.69
N GLU A 298 26.27 12.58 -8.92
CA GLU A 298 26.97 11.34 -9.30
C GLU A 298 26.27 10.61 -10.46
N LEU A 299 24.97 10.83 -10.61
CA LEU A 299 24.18 10.23 -11.70
C LEU A 299 24.36 10.98 -13.02
N GLU A 300 24.62 12.28 -12.98
CA GLU A 300 24.86 13.12 -14.16
C GLU A 300 26.26 12.98 -14.74
N ASN A 301 27.27 12.58 -13.93
CA ASN A 301 28.66 12.39 -14.34
C ASN A 301 29.09 10.92 -14.37
N PRO A 302 28.88 10.17 -15.48
CA PRO A 302 29.19 8.72 -15.55
C PRO A 302 30.68 8.37 -15.52
N SER A 303 31.58 9.30 -15.73
CA SER A 303 33.00 9.01 -16.02
C SER A 303 34.00 9.32 -14.89
N GLY A 304 33.55 9.82 -13.71
CA GLY A 304 34.45 10.05 -12.58
C GLY A 304 35.62 11.02 -12.85
N GLN A 305 35.64 11.68 -13.99
CA GLN A 305 36.57 12.77 -14.25
C GLN A 305 36.08 14.00 -13.49
N MET A 306 36.77 14.33 -12.41
CA MET A 306 36.65 15.65 -11.79
C MET A 306 36.93 16.69 -12.88
N ASP A 307 35.90 17.36 -13.33
CA ASP A 307 36.06 18.52 -14.18
C ASP A 307 36.66 19.64 -13.30
N PHE A 308 37.91 19.97 -13.56
CA PHE A 308 38.69 21.01 -12.86
C PHE A 308 37.98 22.38 -12.86
N PHE A 309 36.96 22.54 -13.71
CA PHE A 309 36.13 23.76 -13.77
C PHE A 309 35.06 23.87 -12.69
N SER A 310 34.70 22.78 -11.99
CA SER A 310 33.69 22.83 -10.91
C SER A 310 34.24 23.44 -9.61
N LEU A 311 35.55 23.55 -9.47
CA LEU A 311 36.22 24.19 -8.32
C LEU A 311 36.25 25.73 -8.36
N LEU A 312 35.76 26.34 -9.46
CA LEU A 312 35.79 27.79 -9.68
C LEU A 312 34.39 28.46 -9.61
N LYS A 313 33.36 27.80 -9.14
CA LYS A 313 32.05 28.45 -8.92
C LYS A 313 32.01 29.05 -7.50
N PRO A 314 31.93 30.39 -7.35
CA PRO A 314 31.74 30.99 -6.03
C PRO A 314 30.34 30.73 -5.50
N ALA A 315 30.25 30.50 -4.20
CA ALA A 315 29.03 30.34 -3.44
C ALA A 315 28.05 31.51 -3.71
N LYS A 316 26.87 31.23 -4.20
CA LYS A 316 25.77 32.20 -4.25
C LYS A 316 25.03 32.19 -2.92
N GLN A 317 25.27 33.26 -2.16
CA GLN A 317 24.39 33.72 -1.08
C GLN A 317 23.05 34.19 -1.67
N GLY A 318 21.98 33.98 -0.90
CA GLY A 318 20.64 34.35 -1.30
C GLY A 318 20.40 35.86 -1.39
N ALA A 319 19.40 36.21 -2.16
CA ALA A 319 18.42 37.29 -1.92
C ALA A 319 17.47 37.43 -3.11
N ASP A 320 16.23 37.24 -2.85
CA ASP A 320 15.06 38.11 -3.02
C ASP A 320 14.74 38.79 -4.37
N SER A 321 13.49 38.52 -4.77
CA SER A 321 12.45 39.39 -5.35
C SER A 321 12.54 39.93 -6.80
N ARG A 322 11.45 39.58 -7.51
CA ARG A 322 10.60 40.43 -8.44
C ARG A 322 11.12 40.77 -9.83
N GLU A 323 10.36 40.46 -10.81
CA GLU A 323 9.41 41.17 -11.67
C GLU A 323 9.44 40.75 -13.16
N ASN A 324 8.27 40.48 -13.64
CA ASN A 324 7.60 40.64 -14.95
C ASN A 324 8.35 40.81 -16.29
N GLY A 325 7.90 39.98 -17.26
CA GLY A 325 7.43 40.33 -18.60
C GLY A 325 8.44 40.23 -19.74
N PRO A 326 7.96 40.26 -21.00
CA PRO A 326 7.09 39.24 -21.62
C PRO A 326 7.72 38.57 -22.87
N ALA A 327 6.98 37.65 -23.42
CA ALA A 327 7.09 36.87 -24.65
C ALA A 327 7.92 37.42 -25.83
N GLU A 328 8.70 36.52 -26.45
CA GLU A 328 8.92 36.56 -27.88
C GLU A 328 8.84 35.17 -28.53
N LYS A 329 8.00 35.13 -29.56
CA LYS A 329 7.79 34.02 -30.49
C LYS A 329 9.00 33.89 -31.43
N LYS A 330 9.43 32.66 -31.72
CA LYS A 330 10.08 32.31 -33.00
C LYS A 330 9.58 30.97 -33.49
N GLU A 331 8.81 31.04 -34.40
CA GLU A 331 8.62 30.58 -35.79
C GLU A 331 9.18 29.21 -36.18
N LYS A 332 8.24 28.51 -36.78
CA LYS A 332 8.35 27.24 -37.52
C LYS A 332 9.34 27.40 -38.70
N ARG A 333 10.09 26.35 -38.96
CA ARG A 333 10.52 26.04 -40.34
C ARG A 333 10.06 24.64 -40.71
N GLU A 334 9.15 24.59 -41.65
CA GLU A 334 8.76 23.44 -42.46
C GLU A 334 9.81 23.21 -43.55
N CYS A 335 10.00 21.97 -43.94
CA CYS A 335 10.13 21.49 -45.31
C CYS A 335 10.56 20.03 -45.38
N PRO A 336 10.29 19.31 -46.47
CA PRO A 336 9.04 19.01 -47.15
C PRO A 336 8.68 17.50 -47.28
N VAL A 337 7.46 17.27 -47.64
CA VAL A 337 6.83 15.99 -47.98
C VAL A 337 7.26 15.50 -49.36
N SER A 338 7.44 14.20 -49.54
CA SER A 338 7.05 13.47 -50.77
C SER A 338 6.81 11.97 -50.46
N PRO A 339 6.01 11.27 -51.29
CA PRO A 339 4.95 10.43 -50.77
C PRO A 339 5.11 8.91 -51.09
N GLU A 340 4.11 8.18 -50.65
CA GLU A 340 3.72 6.81 -51.04
C GLU A 340 4.43 5.67 -50.35
N GLU A 341 3.68 5.06 -49.43
CA GLU A 341 3.23 3.67 -49.43
C GLU A 341 2.46 3.35 -48.16
N GLU A 342 1.16 3.27 -48.24
CA GLU A 342 0.26 2.53 -47.33
C GLU A 342 -0.52 1.49 -48.15
N PRO A 343 -1.16 0.48 -47.65
CA PRO A 343 -1.45 0.11 -46.24
C PRO A 343 -1.49 -1.41 -46.01
N GLU A 344 -0.57 -2.00 -45.35
CA GLU A 344 -0.76 -3.41 -44.91
C GLU A 344 -0.24 -3.73 -43.49
N LYS A 345 0.50 -2.85 -42.88
CA LYS A 345 1.13 -3.14 -41.56
C LYS A 345 0.32 -2.70 -40.33
N LYS A 346 -0.72 -1.89 -40.46
CA LYS A 346 -1.54 -1.43 -39.33
C LYS A 346 -2.60 -2.43 -38.86
N LYS A 347 -3.12 -3.29 -39.73
CA LYS A 347 -4.13 -4.31 -39.36
C LYS A 347 -3.59 -5.49 -38.55
N LYS A 348 -2.29 -5.79 -38.61
CA LYS A 348 -1.70 -6.94 -37.87
C LYS A 348 -1.32 -6.62 -36.43
N LYS A 349 -1.25 -5.35 -36.01
CA LYS A 349 -0.97 -5.00 -34.61
C LYS A 349 -2.21 -4.87 -33.73
N GLU A 350 -3.37 -4.70 -34.30
CA GLU A 350 -4.65 -4.52 -33.56
C GLU A 350 -5.30 -5.85 -33.15
N ALA A 351 -5.00 -6.97 -33.82
CA ALA A 351 -5.53 -8.29 -33.47
C ALA A 351 -4.67 -9.06 -32.45
N GLY A 352 -3.46 -8.64 -32.16
CA GLY A 352 -2.49 -9.42 -31.36
C GLY A 352 -2.90 -9.66 -29.90
N PHE A 353 -3.68 -8.75 -29.27
CA PHE A 353 -4.08 -8.90 -27.86
C PHE A 353 -5.14 -9.99 -27.64
N LEU A 354 -5.92 -10.33 -28.68
CA LEU A 354 -6.91 -11.41 -28.62
C LEU A 354 -6.30 -12.79 -28.83
N GLU A 355 -5.16 -12.88 -29.52
CA GLU A 355 -4.45 -14.15 -29.78
C GLU A 355 -3.85 -14.75 -28.51
N GLU A 356 -3.52 -13.90 -27.53
CA GLU A 356 -2.97 -14.32 -26.24
C GLU A 356 -4.05 -14.81 -25.24
N LEU A 357 -5.32 -14.77 -25.60
CA LEU A 357 -6.44 -15.17 -24.75
C LEU A 357 -6.84 -16.62 -25.06
N ASN A 358 -7.16 -17.38 -24.02
CA ASN A 358 -7.79 -18.68 -24.19
C ASN A 358 -9.23 -18.52 -24.75
N PRO A 359 -9.85 -19.60 -25.26
CA PRO A 359 -11.18 -19.50 -25.87
C PRO A 359 -12.25 -18.88 -24.99
N GLY A 360 -12.27 -19.21 -23.69
CA GLY A 360 -13.22 -18.64 -22.70
C GLY A 360 -13.00 -17.15 -22.46
N GLN A 361 -11.75 -16.75 -22.27
CA GLN A 361 -11.35 -15.35 -22.12
C GLN A 361 -11.70 -14.54 -23.39
N ARG A 362 -11.43 -15.09 -24.58
CA ARG A 362 -11.76 -14.43 -25.83
C ARG A 362 -13.27 -14.25 -26.01
N LEU A 363 -14.05 -15.28 -25.66
CA LEU A 363 -15.51 -15.20 -25.71
C LEU A 363 -16.02 -14.07 -24.79
N ALA A 364 -15.51 -13.98 -23.57
CA ALA A 364 -15.88 -12.92 -22.62
C ALA A 364 -15.42 -11.54 -23.10
N ALA A 365 -14.18 -11.42 -23.60
CA ALA A 365 -13.61 -10.15 -24.04
C ALA A 365 -14.32 -9.58 -25.28
N CYS A 366 -14.73 -10.41 -26.23
CA CYS A 366 -15.35 -9.96 -27.49
C CYS A 366 -16.86 -9.72 -27.41
N ARG A 367 -17.49 -9.92 -26.26
CA ARG A 367 -18.93 -9.73 -26.14
C ARG A 367 -19.32 -8.26 -26.07
N GLN A 368 -20.23 -7.86 -26.96
CA GLN A 368 -20.80 -6.51 -26.95
C GLN A 368 -22.22 -6.56 -26.40
N GLY A 369 -22.49 -5.78 -25.37
CA GLY A 369 -23.80 -5.58 -24.78
C GLY A 369 -24.33 -6.78 -23.97
N GLY A 370 -25.38 -6.51 -23.19
CA GLY A 370 -25.99 -7.45 -22.25
C GLY A 370 -25.24 -7.57 -20.92
N ARG A 371 -25.75 -8.41 -20.03
CA ARG A 371 -25.13 -8.70 -18.73
C ARG A 371 -24.23 -9.91 -18.88
N ILE A 372 -22.98 -9.76 -18.52
CA ILE A 372 -21.93 -10.78 -18.63
C ILE A 372 -21.36 -11.02 -17.24
N ALA A 373 -21.43 -12.26 -16.74
CA ALA A 373 -20.73 -12.69 -15.55
C ALA A 373 -19.57 -13.61 -15.96
N VAL A 374 -18.35 -13.26 -15.55
CA VAL A 374 -17.15 -14.07 -15.77
C VAL A 374 -16.74 -14.69 -14.43
N ILE A 375 -16.98 -15.99 -14.28
CA ILE A 375 -16.62 -16.75 -13.07
C ILE A 375 -15.28 -17.43 -13.34
N ALA A 376 -14.26 -17.08 -12.56
CA ALA A 376 -12.91 -17.57 -12.75
C ALA A 376 -12.13 -17.59 -11.43
N GLY A 377 -11.34 -18.65 -11.21
CA GLY A 377 -10.52 -18.80 -10.01
C GLY A 377 -9.37 -17.79 -9.93
N PRO A 378 -8.66 -17.73 -8.78
CA PRO A 378 -7.45 -16.93 -8.64
C PRO A 378 -6.38 -17.30 -9.70
N GLY A 379 -5.66 -16.32 -10.22
CA GLY A 379 -4.58 -16.55 -11.19
C GLY A 379 -5.01 -16.92 -12.61
N THR A 380 -6.30 -17.07 -12.90
CA THR A 380 -6.81 -17.45 -14.23
C THR A 380 -6.84 -16.31 -15.24
N GLY A 381 -6.45 -15.10 -14.85
CA GLY A 381 -6.38 -13.96 -15.75
C GLY A 381 -7.64 -13.13 -15.84
N LYS A 382 -8.48 -13.04 -14.79
CA LYS A 382 -9.68 -12.17 -14.71
C LYS A 382 -9.39 -10.75 -15.18
N THR A 383 -8.40 -10.10 -14.57
CA THR A 383 -8.01 -8.72 -14.91
C THR A 383 -7.48 -8.62 -16.35
N LYS A 384 -6.76 -9.65 -16.88
CA LYS A 384 -6.34 -9.69 -18.29
C LYS A 384 -7.57 -9.71 -19.21
N THR A 385 -8.59 -10.49 -18.86
CA THR A 385 -9.84 -10.58 -19.61
C THR A 385 -10.59 -9.25 -19.59
N LEU A 386 -10.66 -8.58 -18.44
CA LEU A 386 -11.29 -7.26 -18.29
C LEU A 386 -10.57 -6.19 -19.12
N VAL A 387 -9.23 -6.13 -19.06
CA VAL A 387 -8.42 -5.24 -19.90
C VAL A 387 -8.70 -5.50 -21.38
N SER A 388 -8.71 -6.77 -21.80
CA SER A 388 -8.96 -7.15 -23.20
C SER A 388 -10.39 -6.81 -23.65
N HIS A 389 -11.37 -6.89 -22.73
CA HIS A 389 -12.74 -6.47 -23.01
C HIS A 389 -12.83 -4.96 -23.27
N ILE A 390 -12.22 -4.15 -22.41
CA ILE A 390 -12.18 -2.68 -22.58
C ILE A 390 -11.44 -2.31 -23.87
N LEU A 391 -10.33 -2.99 -24.18
CA LEU A 391 -9.61 -2.80 -25.45
C LEU A 391 -10.52 -3.12 -26.64
N TYR A 392 -11.22 -4.24 -26.59
CA TYR A 392 -12.14 -4.66 -27.64
C TYR A 392 -13.28 -3.65 -27.84
N LEU A 393 -13.89 -3.15 -26.75
CA LEU A 393 -14.94 -2.13 -26.82
C LEU A 393 -14.46 -0.86 -27.53
N ILE A 394 -13.24 -0.39 -27.25
CA ILE A 394 -12.69 0.84 -27.81
C ILE A 394 -12.19 0.63 -29.25
N GLN A 395 -11.53 -0.50 -29.55
CA GLN A 395 -10.86 -0.70 -30.84
C GLN A 395 -11.77 -1.30 -31.90
N GLU A 396 -12.60 -2.26 -31.52
CA GLU A 396 -13.47 -3.01 -32.44
C GLU A 396 -14.95 -2.61 -32.28
N GLY A 397 -15.36 -2.29 -31.05
CA GLY A 397 -16.73 -1.89 -30.71
C GLY A 397 -17.03 -0.41 -31.00
N ASN A 398 -16.03 0.39 -31.34
CA ASN A 398 -16.12 1.84 -31.54
C ASN A 398 -16.78 2.59 -30.36
N ALA A 399 -16.67 2.05 -29.13
CA ALA A 399 -17.17 2.72 -27.93
C ALA A 399 -16.32 3.94 -27.61
N ASP A 400 -16.95 5.06 -27.28
CA ASP A 400 -16.23 6.22 -26.77
C ASP A 400 -15.68 5.89 -25.37
N PRO A 401 -14.39 6.12 -25.08
CA PRO A 401 -13.83 5.87 -23.76
C PRO A 401 -14.60 6.54 -22.63
N SER A 402 -15.23 7.69 -22.85
CA SER A 402 -16.04 8.39 -21.84
C SER A 402 -17.35 7.65 -21.49
N GLU A 403 -17.79 6.70 -22.31
CA GLU A 403 -18.95 5.86 -22.07
C GLU A 403 -18.63 4.59 -21.27
N ILE A 404 -17.33 4.33 -20.99
CA ILE A 404 -16.87 3.13 -20.29
C ILE A 404 -16.47 3.48 -18.87
N THR A 405 -17.08 2.81 -17.91
CA THR A 405 -16.71 2.93 -16.49
C THR A 405 -16.25 1.56 -15.98
N ALA A 406 -15.05 1.52 -15.40
CA ALA A 406 -14.50 0.34 -14.76
C ALA A 406 -14.38 0.57 -13.25
N VAL A 407 -15.06 -0.27 -12.48
CA VAL A 407 -15.08 -0.24 -11.02
C VAL A 407 -14.19 -1.34 -10.48
N THR A 408 -13.31 -1.00 -9.56
CA THR A 408 -12.44 -1.95 -8.87
C THR A 408 -12.62 -1.81 -7.37
N PHE A 409 -12.19 -2.82 -6.61
CA PHE A 409 -12.34 -2.80 -5.15
C PHE A 409 -11.32 -1.87 -4.46
N THR A 410 -10.10 -1.78 -4.98
CA THR A 410 -9.01 -0.97 -4.38
C THR A 410 -8.49 0.11 -5.31
N ASN A 411 -8.00 1.21 -4.73
CA ASN A 411 -7.34 2.27 -5.49
C ASN A 411 -6.08 1.78 -6.21
N GLN A 412 -5.40 0.78 -5.65
CA GLN A 412 -4.24 0.15 -6.28
C GLN A 412 -4.67 -0.59 -7.56
N ALA A 413 -5.70 -1.45 -7.49
CA ALA A 413 -6.22 -2.16 -8.66
C ALA A 413 -6.71 -1.18 -9.74
N ALA A 414 -7.38 -0.10 -9.37
CA ALA A 414 -7.76 0.98 -10.28
C ALA A 414 -6.53 1.63 -10.95
N GLY A 415 -5.48 1.88 -10.20
CA GLY A 415 -4.20 2.40 -10.70
C GLY A 415 -3.53 1.45 -11.70
N GLU A 416 -3.44 0.16 -11.36
CA GLU A 416 -2.87 -0.86 -12.24
C GLU A 416 -3.68 -1.02 -13.53
N LEU A 417 -5.01 -1.07 -13.43
CA LEU A 417 -5.90 -1.16 -14.58
C LEU A 417 -5.70 0.05 -15.51
N ARG A 418 -5.63 1.26 -14.95
CA ARG A 418 -5.38 2.51 -15.69
C ARG A 418 -4.03 2.49 -16.39
N GLN A 419 -2.97 2.05 -15.71
CA GLN A 419 -1.63 1.95 -16.31
C GLN A 419 -1.58 0.93 -17.45
N ARG A 420 -2.19 -0.25 -17.28
CA ARG A 420 -2.23 -1.29 -18.31
C ARG A 420 -2.97 -0.81 -19.56
N LEU A 421 -4.13 -0.18 -19.39
CA LEU A 421 -4.89 0.39 -20.49
C LEU A 421 -4.16 1.56 -21.16
N HIS A 422 -3.55 2.44 -20.40
CA HIS A 422 -2.76 3.55 -20.94
C HIS A 422 -1.55 3.05 -21.77
N LYS A 423 -0.87 2.00 -21.31
CA LYS A 423 0.24 1.37 -22.05
C LYS A 423 -0.20 0.80 -23.39
N LEU A 424 -1.43 0.31 -23.50
CA LEU A 424 -1.95 -0.36 -24.70
C LEU A 424 -2.68 0.61 -25.66
N LEU A 425 -3.36 1.61 -25.13
CA LEU A 425 -4.21 2.53 -25.87
C LEU A 425 -3.64 3.97 -25.99
N GLY A 426 -2.65 4.31 -25.17
CA GLY A 426 -2.06 5.66 -25.15
C GLY A 426 -3.12 6.73 -24.87
N GLN A 427 -3.17 7.76 -25.72
CA GLN A 427 -4.11 8.88 -25.60
C GLN A 427 -5.59 8.46 -25.78
N LYS A 428 -5.88 7.30 -26.36
CA LYS A 428 -7.25 6.79 -26.51
C LYS A 428 -7.92 6.41 -25.18
N THR A 429 -7.20 6.41 -24.06
CA THR A 429 -7.76 6.24 -22.72
C THR A 429 -8.38 7.51 -22.14
N ARG A 430 -8.29 8.63 -22.85
CA ARG A 430 -8.79 9.91 -22.34
C ARG A 430 -10.31 9.89 -22.25
N GLY A 431 -10.85 10.15 -21.06
CA GLY A 431 -12.29 10.05 -20.77
C GLY A 431 -12.72 8.74 -20.09
N LEU A 432 -11.92 7.67 -20.18
CA LEU A 432 -12.21 6.40 -19.52
C LEU A 432 -12.24 6.59 -17.99
N GLN A 433 -13.34 6.17 -17.37
CA GLN A 433 -13.52 6.32 -15.93
C GLN A 433 -13.14 5.01 -15.23
N ILE A 434 -12.12 5.07 -14.38
CA ILE A 434 -11.63 3.92 -13.61
C ILE A 434 -11.47 4.34 -12.17
N GLY A 435 -12.08 3.62 -11.23
CA GLY A 435 -11.96 3.95 -9.81
C GLY A 435 -12.64 2.95 -8.90
N THR A 436 -12.57 3.18 -7.60
CA THR A 436 -13.39 2.48 -6.60
C THR A 436 -14.79 3.09 -6.57
N PHE A 437 -15.77 2.38 -5.98
CA PHE A 437 -17.11 2.93 -5.76
C PHE A 437 -17.07 4.31 -5.12
N HIS A 438 -16.32 4.44 -4.02
CA HIS A 438 -16.21 5.71 -3.29
C HIS A 438 -15.58 6.82 -4.13
N ALA A 439 -14.51 6.52 -4.88
CA ALA A 439 -13.87 7.51 -5.74
C ALA A 439 -14.81 8.02 -6.84
N LEU A 440 -15.57 7.10 -7.46
CA LEU A 440 -16.54 7.44 -8.49
C LEU A 440 -17.74 8.22 -7.95
N CYS A 441 -18.24 7.87 -6.75
CA CYS A 441 -19.30 8.60 -6.07
C CYS A 441 -18.84 10.02 -5.70
N LEU A 442 -17.63 10.16 -5.16
CA LEU A 442 -17.06 11.46 -4.81
C LEU A 442 -16.91 12.36 -6.04
N GLU A 443 -16.44 11.79 -7.15
CA GLU A 443 -16.35 12.51 -8.43
C GLU A 443 -17.74 12.94 -8.95
N LEU A 444 -18.74 12.06 -8.82
CA LEU A 444 -20.13 12.37 -9.18
C LEU A 444 -20.66 13.57 -8.39
N LEU A 445 -20.51 13.56 -7.06
CA LEU A 445 -20.98 14.65 -6.21
C LEU A 445 -20.27 15.97 -6.51
N ARG A 446 -18.95 15.94 -6.71
CA ARG A 446 -18.17 17.13 -7.10
C ARG A 446 -18.61 17.72 -8.45
N ASN A 447 -18.91 16.87 -9.42
CA ASN A 447 -19.40 17.31 -10.74
C ASN A 447 -20.79 17.96 -10.65
N LEU A 448 -21.56 17.65 -9.59
CA LEU A 448 -22.84 18.27 -9.27
C LEU A 448 -22.71 19.52 -8.39
N GLY A 449 -21.49 19.94 -8.06
CA GLY A 449 -21.23 21.12 -7.21
C GLY A 449 -21.35 20.85 -5.71
N GLU A 450 -21.43 19.59 -5.29
CA GLU A 450 -21.44 19.22 -3.86
C GLU A 450 -19.99 19.07 -3.35
N GLU A 451 -19.47 20.09 -2.68
CA GLU A 451 -18.12 20.08 -2.07
C GLU A 451 -18.19 19.77 -0.58
N THR A 452 -18.81 18.67 -0.19
CA THR A 452 -18.83 18.25 1.22
C THR A 452 -17.55 17.49 1.55
N PRO A 453 -16.81 17.88 2.59
CA PRO A 453 -15.58 17.19 2.99
C PRO A 453 -15.89 15.77 3.50
N MET A 454 -14.97 14.86 3.21
CA MET A 454 -15.02 13.51 3.77
C MET A 454 -14.47 13.53 5.19
N LEU A 455 -15.15 12.84 6.10
CA LEU A 455 -14.70 12.64 7.46
C LEU A 455 -13.40 11.82 7.47
N ASP A 456 -12.41 12.28 8.21
CA ASP A 456 -11.19 11.52 8.44
C ASP A 456 -11.47 10.33 9.39
N PRO A 457 -10.84 9.15 9.21
CA PRO A 457 -11.01 8.02 10.12
C PRO A 457 -10.73 8.36 11.60
N SER A 458 -9.78 9.24 11.87
CA SER A 458 -9.50 9.69 13.25
C SER A 458 -10.63 10.55 13.82
N GLU A 459 -11.24 11.41 13.00
CA GLU A 459 -12.41 12.20 13.39
C GLU A 459 -13.64 11.30 13.63
N ALA A 460 -13.79 10.23 12.85
CA ALA A 460 -14.85 9.23 13.08
C ALA A 460 -14.67 8.51 14.41
N MET A 461 -13.45 8.11 14.75
CA MET A 461 -13.13 7.50 16.06
C MET A 461 -13.36 8.47 17.23
N GLU A 462 -13.06 9.75 17.05
CA GLU A 462 -13.33 10.79 18.04
C GLU A 462 -14.84 10.94 18.30
N ILE A 463 -15.65 11.00 17.22
CA ILE A 463 -17.13 11.03 17.35
C ILE A 463 -17.64 9.79 18.07
N ALA A 464 -17.12 8.62 17.73
CA ALA A 464 -17.52 7.37 18.38
C ALA A 464 -17.14 7.35 19.88
N GLY A 465 -15.98 7.92 20.24
CA GLY A 465 -15.57 8.12 21.63
C GLY A 465 -16.53 9.06 22.39
N GLU A 466 -16.88 10.22 21.81
CA GLU A 466 -17.87 11.13 22.39
C GLU A 466 -19.23 10.45 22.59
N LEU A 467 -19.67 9.64 21.63
CA LEU A 467 -20.94 8.91 21.72
C LEU A 467 -20.89 7.79 22.75
N LYS A 468 -19.77 7.10 22.90
CA LYS A 468 -19.55 6.11 23.94
C LYS A 468 -19.79 6.72 25.33
N GLU A 469 -19.21 7.89 25.59
CA GLU A 469 -19.40 8.61 26.87
C GLU A 469 -20.85 9.09 27.04
N LEU A 470 -21.44 9.66 25.97
CA LEU A 470 -22.79 10.20 26.00
C LEU A 470 -23.85 9.14 26.29
N PHE A 471 -23.72 7.96 25.72
CA PHE A 471 -24.67 6.86 25.86
C PHE A 471 -24.26 5.84 26.94
N ALA A 472 -23.12 6.04 27.62
CA ALA A 472 -22.53 5.16 28.62
C ALA A 472 -22.36 3.71 28.07
N LEU A 473 -21.85 3.58 26.85
CA LEU A 473 -21.67 2.31 26.16
C LEU A 473 -20.42 1.58 26.66
N GLU A 474 -20.48 0.27 26.73
CA GLU A 474 -19.31 -0.57 27.06
C GLU A 474 -18.45 -0.83 25.82
N GLU A 475 -19.05 -0.82 24.63
CA GLU A 475 -18.44 -1.07 23.33
C GLU A 475 -17.28 -0.11 23.04
N ARG A 476 -16.29 -0.61 22.32
CA ARG A 476 -15.14 0.18 21.84
C ARG A 476 -15.59 1.12 20.71
N PRO A 477 -14.95 2.29 20.52
CA PRO A 477 -15.33 3.23 19.46
C PRO A 477 -15.39 2.60 18.05
N GLY A 478 -14.51 1.66 17.74
CA GLY A 478 -14.52 0.93 16.47
C GLY A 478 -15.74 0.02 16.29
N GLU A 479 -16.23 -0.60 17.36
CA GLU A 479 -17.44 -1.43 17.36
C GLU A 479 -18.69 -0.57 17.17
N ILE A 480 -18.72 0.61 17.79
CA ILE A 480 -19.77 1.61 17.59
C ILE A 480 -19.83 2.03 16.12
N LEU A 481 -18.68 2.35 15.50
CA LEU A 481 -18.63 2.70 14.08
C LEU A 481 -19.09 1.56 13.17
N ASN A 482 -18.71 0.32 13.49
CA ASN A 482 -19.15 -0.85 12.75
C ASN A 482 -20.67 -1.06 12.86
N ALA A 483 -21.23 -0.89 14.05
CA ALA A 483 -22.67 -0.97 14.24
C ALA A 483 -23.41 0.13 13.47
N VAL A 484 -22.94 1.38 13.55
CA VAL A 484 -23.50 2.51 12.80
C VAL A 484 -23.44 2.25 11.29
N SER A 485 -22.32 1.73 10.76
CA SER A 485 -22.18 1.38 9.35
C SER A 485 -23.19 0.31 8.90
N LYS A 486 -23.38 -0.74 9.71
CA LYS A 486 -24.37 -1.78 9.46
C LYS A 486 -25.79 -1.23 9.41
N TRP A 487 -26.16 -0.42 10.35
CA TRP A 487 -27.48 0.23 10.38
C TRP A 487 -27.69 1.19 9.20
N LYS A 488 -26.69 1.98 8.84
CA LYS A 488 -26.73 2.84 7.65
C LYS A 488 -26.93 2.03 6.37
N THR A 489 -26.37 0.84 6.32
CA THR A 489 -26.39 -0.01 5.11
C THR A 489 -27.56 -0.98 5.04
N GLY A 490 -28.47 -0.97 6.03
CA GLY A 490 -29.77 -1.62 5.97
C GLY A 490 -30.03 -2.72 6.99
N GLU A 491 -29.16 -2.92 7.98
CA GLU A 491 -29.50 -3.75 9.15
C GLU A 491 -30.45 -2.96 10.07
N GLU A 492 -31.40 -3.67 10.68
CA GLU A 492 -32.34 -3.06 11.62
C GLU A 492 -31.62 -2.72 12.95
N ALA A 493 -31.74 -1.47 13.37
CA ALA A 493 -31.26 -1.00 14.68
C ALA A 493 -32.39 -1.19 15.73
N ASP A 494 -32.04 -1.63 16.92
CA ASP A 494 -32.94 -1.55 18.07
C ASP A 494 -33.15 -0.09 18.50
N GLU A 495 -34.00 0.17 19.51
CA GLU A 495 -34.30 1.54 19.96
C GLU A 495 -33.04 2.31 20.39
N GLY A 496 -32.10 1.64 21.05
CA GLY A 496 -30.80 2.23 21.46
C GLY A 496 -29.92 2.53 20.28
N GLY A 497 -29.82 1.60 19.33
CA GLY A 497 -29.07 1.76 18.08
C GLY A 497 -29.63 2.87 17.20
N ALA A 498 -30.93 3.02 17.12
CA ALA A 498 -31.57 4.10 16.37
C ALA A 498 -31.22 5.48 16.95
N ALA A 499 -31.24 5.64 18.29
CA ALA A 499 -30.83 6.87 18.96
C ALA A 499 -29.34 7.17 18.74
N LEU A 500 -28.49 6.16 18.78
CA LEU A 500 -27.05 6.27 18.54
C LEU A 500 -26.77 6.69 17.08
N LEU A 501 -27.45 6.08 16.12
CA LEU A 501 -27.34 6.41 14.69
C LEU A 501 -27.77 7.86 14.42
N GLU A 502 -28.86 8.32 15.06
CA GLU A 502 -29.31 9.70 14.95
C GLU A 502 -28.28 10.68 15.53
N ALA A 503 -27.72 10.36 16.71
CA ALA A 503 -26.70 11.19 17.33
C ALA A 503 -25.42 11.27 16.49
N TYR A 504 -24.97 10.15 15.92
CA TYR A 504 -23.86 10.10 14.99
C TYR A 504 -24.10 10.95 13.74
N SER A 505 -25.28 10.81 13.14
CA SER A 505 -25.67 11.59 11.96
C SER A 505 -25.76 13.09 12.25
N ARG A 506 -26.15 13.47 13.47
CA ARG A 506 -26.15 14.87 13.92
C ARG A 506 -24.73 15.42 14.01
N LYS A 507 -23.80 14.67 14.59
CA LYS A 507 -22.38 15.04 14.68
C LYS A 507 -21.74 15.24 13.31
N LEU A 508 -22.06 14.39 12.34
CA LEU A 508 -21.61 14.56 10.95
C LEU A 508 -22.13 15.86 10.32
N LYS A 509 -23.41 16.17 10.55
CA LYS A 509 -24.03 17.43 10.08
C LYS A 509 -23.40 18.66 10.72
N GLU A 510 -23.13 18.63 12.03
CA GLU A 510 -22.46 19.72 12.77
C GLU A 510 -21.05 20.00 12.20
N ARG A 511 -20.34 18.95 11.78
CA ARG A 511 -19.00 19.06 11.15
C ARG A 511 -19.08 19.34 9.64
N ASN A 512 -20.28 19.37 9.06
CA ASN A 512 -20.52 19.47 7.62
C ASN A 512 -19.68 18.45 6.84
N ALA A 513 -19.65 17.19 7.27
CA ALA A 513 -18.84 16.12 6.71
C ALA A 513 -19.69 14.89 6.35
N LEU A 514 -19.22 14.10 5.40
CA LEU A 514 -19.78 12.79 5.05
C LEU A 514 -18.80 11.70 5.44
N ASP A 515 -19.30 10.60 5.98
CA ASP A 515 -18.51 9.36 6.03
C ASP A 515 -18.63 8.55 4.72
N PHE A 516 -17.95 7.41 4.66
CA PHE A 516 -17.95 6.58 3.46
C PHE A 516 -19.33 6.00 3.11
N ASP A 517 -20.15 5.66 4.10
CA ASP A 517 -21.50 5.14 3.88
C ASP A 517 -22.44 6.25 3.41
N ASP A 518 -22.38 7.44 4.01
CA ASP A 518 -23.17 8.59 3.57
C ASP A 518 -22.86 8.99 2.12
N LEU A 519 -21.59 8.88 1.71
CA LEU A 519 -21.17 9.12 0.33
C LEU A 519 -21.88 8.19 -0.65
N LEU A 520 -21.93 6.89 -0.35
CA LEU A 520 -22.63 5.90 -1.19
C LEU A 520 -24.15 6.10 -1.15
N LEU A 521 -24.73 6.36 0.02
CA LEU A 521 -26.15 6.62 0.19
C LEU A 521 -26.59 7.88 -0.56
N ARG A 522 -25.78 8.94 -0.51
CA ARG A 522 -26.04 10.18 -1.24
C ARG A 522 -26.01 9.95 -2.75
N ALA A 523 -24.99 9.25 -3.24
CA ALA A 523 -24.90 8.87 -4.65
C ALA A 523 -26.06 7.99 -5.11
N LEU A 524 -26.51 7.04 -4.26
CA LEU A 524 -27.68 6.20 -4.54
C LEU A 524 -28.97 7.01 -4.61
N SER A 525 -29.20 7.92 -3.67
CA SER A 525 -30.36 8.81 -3.65
C SER A 525 -30.43 9.67 -4.92
N LEU A 526 -29.30 10.20 -5.37
CA LEU A 526 -29.20 10.97 -6.62
C LEU A 526 -29.48 10.09 -7.83
N ALA A 527 -28.95 8.87 -7.87
CA ALA A 527 -29.17 7.93 -8.97
C ALA A 527 -30.65 7.46 -9.06
N GLN A 528 -31.34 7.40 -7.93
CA GLN A 528 -32.76 7.02 -7.86
C GLN A 528 -33.70 8.19 -8.12
N SER A 529 -33.25 9.43 -7.90
CA SER A 529 -34.08 10.61 -8.17
C SER A 529 -34.37 10.71 -9.67
N SER A 530 -35.58 11.18 -10.02
CA SER A 530 -36.02 11.33 -11.43
C SER A 530 -35.28 12.42 -12.20
N LYS A 531 -34.34 13.14 -11.58
CA LYS A 531 -33.50 14.15 -12.22
C LYS A 531 -32.40 13.47 -13.01
N GLU A 532 -32.31 13.78 -14.31
CA GLU A 532 -31.24 13.27 -15.20
C GLU A 532 -29.81 13.59 -14.70
N GLU A 533 -29.66 14.64 -13.92
CA GLU A 533 -28.40 15.09 -13.32
C GLU A 533 -27.79 14.10 -12.32
N GLY A 534 -28.61 13.28 -11.68
CA GLY A 534 -28.14 12.24 -10.72
C GLY A 534 -27.70 10.92 -11.36
N ARG A 535 -27.97 10.73 -12.65
CA ARG A 535 -27.61 9.49 -13.37
C ARG A 535 -26.23 9.62 -13.97
N ARG A 536 -25.37 8.65 -13.66
CA ARG A 536 -24.09 8.55 -14.34
C ARG A 536 -24.32 8.01 -15.75
N ARG A 537 -23.99 8.77 -16.76
CA ARG A 537 -24.10 8.35 -18.16
C ARG A 537 -22.90 7.49 -18.53
N PHE A 538 -23.09 6.19 -18.59
CA PHE A 538 -22.15 5.25 -19.19
C PHE A 538 -22.92 4.18 -19.95
N SER A 539 -22.41 3.76 -21.08
CA SER A 539 -22.97 2.68 -21.88
C SER A 539 -22.43 1.31 -21.46
N TYR A 540 -21.22 1.30 -20.89
CA TYR A 540 -20.53 0.09 -20.48
C TYR A 540 -20.03 0.22 -19.04
N LEU A 541 -20.50 -0.70 -18.18
CA LEU A 541 -20.08 -0.80 -16.79
C LEU A 541 -19.36 -2.12 -16.56
N CYS A 542 -18.08 -2.04 -16.25
CA CYS A 542 -17.24 -3.18 -15.92
C CYS A 542 -16.95 -3.19 -14.42
N VAL A 543 -17.20 -4.30 -13.74
CA VAL A 543 -16.94 -4.43 -12.29
C VAL A 543 -15.96 -5.57 -12.07
N ASP A 544 -14.81 -5.25 -11.50
CA ASP A 544 -13.83 -6.25 -11.05
C ASP A 544 -14.18 -6.71 -9.64
N GLU A 545 -13.86 -7.96 -9.30
CA GLU A 545 -14.12 -8.62 -8.01
C GLU A 545 -15.58 -8.43 -7.51
N PHE A 546 -16.54 -8.72 -8.39
CA PHE A 546 -17.98 -8.52 -8.14
C PHE A 546 -18.50 -9.24 -6.88
N GLN A 547 -17.85 -10.32 -6.44
CA GLN A 547 -18.24 -11.07 -5.25
C GLN A 547 -18.03 -10.28 -3.94
N ASP A 548 -17.19 -9.22 -3.97
CA ASP A 548 -16.81 -8.44 -2.78
C ASP A 548 -17.66 -7.18 -2.58
N ILE A 549 -18.63 -6.92 -3.48
CA ILE A 549 -19.49 -5.74 -3.37
C ILE A 549 -20.52 -5.88 -2.24
N SER A 550 -20.71 -4.79 -1.49
CA SER A 550 -21.74 -4.71 -0.45
C SER A 550 -23.16 -4.61 -1.04
N PRO A 551 -24.20 -4.93 -0.26
CA PRO A 551 -25.60 -4.74 -0.70
C PRO A 551 -25.88 -3.31 -1.18
N LEU A 552 -25.32 -2.30 -0.51
CA LEU A 552 -25.47 -0.88 -0.88
C LEU A 552 -24.80 -0.58 -2.23
N GLN A 553 -23.57 -1.09 -2.44
CA GLN A 553 -22.86 -0.97 -3.72
C GLN A 553 -23.61 -1.67 -4.86
N TYR A 554 -24.21 -2.83 -4.57
CA TYR A 554 -25.06 -3.53 -5.53
C TYR A 554 -26.30 -2.70 -5.91
N GLN A 555 -26.99 -2.10 -4.94
CA GLN A 555 -28.12 -1.20 -5.21
C GLN A 555 -27.70 0.00 -6.08
N LEU A 556 -26.52 0.54 -5.82
CA LEU A 556 -25.95 1.64 -6.60
C LEU A 556 -25.68 1.22 -8.06
N LEU A 557 -25.08 0.03 -8.27
CA LEU A 557 -24.89 -0.53 -9.62
C LEU A 557 -26.22 -0.68 -10.36
N MET A 558 -27.24 -1.21 -9.67
CA MET A 558 -28.57 -1.39 -10.26
C MET A 558 -29.24 -0.04 -10.59
N ALA A 559 -29.01 0.98 -9.77
CA ALA A 559 -29.52 2.33 -10.05
C ALA A 559 -28.78 3.00 -11.22
N TRP A 560 -27.48 2.78 -11.35
CA TRP A 560 -26.67 3.29 -12.46
C TRP A 560 -26.95 2.61 -13.79
N ASN A 561 -27.45 1.38 -13.76
CA ASN A 561 -27.71 0.55 -14.96
C ASN A 561 -29.18 0.60 -15.42
N ARG A 562 -29.96 1.58 -14.97
CA ARG A 562 -31.37 1.79 -15.37
C ARG A 562 -31.50 2.70 -16.58
#